data_805320fe0066fb71867207c23885e1d5
#
_entry.id   805320fe0066fb71867207c23885e1d5
#
_cell.length_a   1.000
_cell.length_b   1.000
_cell.length_c   1.000
_cell.angle_alpha   90.00
_cell.angle_beta   90.00
_cell.angle_gamma   90.00
#
_symmetry.space_group_name_H-M   'P 1'
#
loop_
_entity.id
_entity.type
_entity.pdbx_description
1 polymer ?
#
loop_
_entity_poly.entity_id
_entity_poly.type
_entity_poly.pdbx_seq_one_letter_code
_entity_poly.pdbx_strand_id
1 'polypeptide(L)'
;MVDNQGFNVPKPKQIKAFLDRYVIGQDRAKKILSVAVYNHYKRIMNNVLSEEDAGGVELEKSNILLVGPTGTGKTLLAKTIAKMLYVPFTIVDATVLTQAGYVGEDVESILSRLLQETDYDPRQAELGVVFIDEIDKITRKGDNPSITRDVSGEGV
;
A
#
# COMPACT_ATOMS: atom_id res chain seq x y z
N MET A 1 19.88 12.09 -2.70
CA MET A 1 20.70 12.24 -1.46
C MET A 1 19.74 12.17 -0.29
N VAL A 2 19.65 11.02 0.37
CA VAL A 2 18.92 10.90 1.64
C VAL A 2 19.90 11.39 2.69
N ASP A 3 19.75 12.68 3.06
CA ASP A 3 20.49 13.23 4.18
C ASP A 3 20.15 12.44 5.44
N ASN A 4 21.14 12.22 6.29
CA ASN A 4 21.09 11.62 7.62
C ASN A 4 20.21 12.40 8.64
N GLN A 5 19.30 13.24 8.16
CA GLN A 5 18.23 13.86 8.95
C GLN A 5 17.03 12.95 8.89
N GLY A 6 16.79 12.24 9.99
CA GLY A 6 15.80 11.19 10.10
C GLY A 6 14.46 11.57 9.47
N PHE A 7 13.97 10.70 8.59
CA PHE A 7 12.62 10.77 8.01
C PHE A 7 11.61 10.99 9.15
N ASN A 8 11.13 12.21 9.30
CA ASN A 8 10.23 12.57 10.41
C ASN A 8 8.78 12.22 10.02
N VAL A 9 8.29 11.10 10.52
CA VAL A 9 6.90 10.68 10.28
C VAL A 9 5.94 11.64 10.99
N PRO A 10 5.07 12.33 10.24
CA PRO A 10 4.09 13.22 10.84
C PRO A 10 3.16 12.47 11.79
N LYS A 11 2.79 13.08 12.91
CA LYS A 11 1.84 12.47 13.86
C LYS A 11 0.46 12.22 13.22
N PRO A 12 -0.33 11.22 13.67
CA PRO A 12 -1.63 10.91 13.07
C PRO A 12 -2.59 12.11 12.95
N LYS A 13 -2.57 13.04 13.90
CA LYS A 13 -3.36 14.28 13.81
C LYS A 13 -2.93 15.16 12.63
N GLN A 14 -1.64 15.23 12.33
CA GLN A 14 -1.11 16.01 11.21
C GLN A 14 -1.45 15.34 9.87
N ILE A 15 -1.36 14.00 9.80
CA ILE A 15 -1.75 13.23 8.63
C ILE A 15 -3.25 13.45 8.36
N LYS A 16 -4.10 13.31 9.38
CA LYS A 16 -5.54 13.56 9.24
C LYS A 16 -5.82 14.99 8.78
N ALA A 17 -5.22 15.99 9.40
CA ALA A 17 -5.41 17.38 9.03
C ALA A 17 -5.00 17.66 7.57
N PHE A 18 -3.94 16.99 7.08
CA PHE A 18 -3.58 17.07 5.67
C PHE A 18 -4.63 16.43 4.77
N LEU A 19 -5.11 15.23 5.12
CA LEU A 19 -6.19 14.56 4.38
C LEU A 19 -7.47 15.39 4.33
N ASP A 20 -7.83 16.09 5.40
CA ASP A 20 -9.00 16.96 5.48
C ASP A 20 -8.96 18.11 4.46
N ARG A 21 -7.77 18.51 4.00
CA ARG A 21 -7.60 19.57 2.98
C ARG A 21 -7.93 19.11 1.57
N TYR A 22 -7.84 17.80 1.29
CA TYR A 22 -7.99 17.25 -0.05
C TYR A 22 -9.19 16.33 -0.22
N VAL A 23 -9.67 15.73 0.85
CA VAL A 23 -10.77 14.77 0.82
C VAL A 23 -11.89 15.23 1.74
N ILE A 24 -13.07 15.43 1.18
CA ILE A 24 -14.26 15.83 1.95
C ILE A 24 -14.88 14.59 2.62
N GLY A 25 -15.29 14.71 3.89
CA GLY A 25 -15.90 13.62 4.63
C GLY A 25 -14.91 12.49 4.96
N GLN A 26 -15.41 11.26 5.09
CA GLN A 26 -14.60 10.05 5.38
C GLN A 26 -13.79 10.12 6.70
N ASP A 27 -14.30 10.80 7.72
CA ASP A 27 -13.57 11.05 8.97
C ASP A 27 -13.04 9.78 9.65
N ARG A 28 -13.84 8.71 9.67
CA ARG A 28 -13.44 7.45 10.28
C ARG A 28 -12.29 6.81 9.49
N ALA A 29 -12.42 6.73 8.18
CA ALA A 29 -11.38 6.18 7.31
C ALA A 29 -10.07 6.98 7.44
N LYS A 30 -10.13 8.31 7.43
CA LYS A 30 -8.98 9.19 7.61
C LYS A 30 -8.27 8.95 8.94
N LYS A 31 -9.00 8.81 10.05
CA LYS A 31 -8.43 8.53 11.37
C LYS A 31 -7.68 7.21 11.38
N ILE A 32 -8.34 6.12 10.94
CA ILE A 32 -7.75 4.77 10.92
C ILE A 32 -6.51 4.76 10.03
N LEU A 33 -6.63 5.30 8.82
CA LEU A 33 -5.55 5.35 7.85
C LEU A 33 -4.36 6.18 8.37
N SER A 34 -4.60 7.29 9.04
CA SER A 34 -3.55 8.13 9.63
C SER A 34 -2.76 7.40 10.71
N VAL A 35 -3.43 6.61 11.54
CA VAL A 35 -2.76 5.80 12.58
C VAL A 35 -1.97 4.65 11.96
N ALA A 36 -2.58 3.93 11.01
CA ALA A 36 -1.94 2.79 10.37
C ALA A 36 -0.67 3.20 9.60
N VAL A 37 -0.75 4.30 8.84
CA VAL A 37 0.40 4.87 8.13
C VAL A 37 1.50 5.30 9.11
N TYR A 38 1.14 5.99 10.18
CA TYR A 38 2.11 6.37 11.22
C TYR A 38 2.82 5.15 11.81
N ASN A 39 2.07 4.12 12.20
CA ASN A 39 2.64 2.90 12.76
C ASN A 39 3.55 2.18 11.76
N HIS A 40 3.14 2.10 10.49
CA HIS A 40 3.95 1.49 9.43
C HIS A 40 5.32 2.17 9.31
N TYR A 41 5.35 3.49 9.17
CA TYR A 41 6.63 4.20 9.03
C TYR A 41 7.45 4.24 10.32
N LYS A 42 6.79 4.29 11.49
CA LYS A 42 7.49 4.12 12.77
C LYS A 42 8.19 2.78 12.87
N ARG A 43 7.55 1.72 12.41
CA ARG A 43 8.16 0.38 12.38
C ARG A 43 9.39 0.34 11.46
N ILE A 44 9.27 0.88 10.24
CA ILE A 44 10.41 0.93 9.30
C ILE A 44 11.58 1.66 9.94
N MET A 45 11.33 2.82 10.56
CA MET A 45 12.37 3.59 11.23
C MET A 45 12.99 2.88 12.42
N ASN A 46 12.19 2.20 13.24
CA ASN A 46 12.71 1.45 14.38
C ASN A 46 13.56 0.26 13.91
N ASN A 47 13.15 -0.45 12.86
CA ASN A 47 13.95 -1.55 12.32
C ASN A 47 15.32 -1.09 11.78
N VAL A 48 15.41 0.13 11.29
CA VAL A 48 16.69 0.72 10.84
C VAL A 48 17.58 1.11 12.03
N LEU A 49 16.99 1.43 13.19
CA LEU A 49 17.72 1.90 14.36
C LEU A 49 18.05 0.81 15.41
N SER A 50 17.44 -0.36 15.31
CA SER A 50 17.46 -1.35 16.38
C SER A 50 17.95 -2.73 15.96
N GLU A 51 19.15 -2.84 15.39
CA GLU A 51 19.86 -4.15 15.51
C GLU A 51 20.40 -4.40 16.94
N GLU A 52 20.48 -3.38 17.80
CA GLU A 52 21.11 -3.51 19.11
C GLU A 52 20.21 -3.26 20.34
N ASP A 53 18.99 -2.68 20.21
CA ASP A 53 18.22 -2.22 21.39
C ASP A 53 16.72 -2.58 21.40
N ALA A 54 16.26 -3.53 20.59
CA ALA A 54 14.86 -3.92 20.56
C ALA A 54 14.50 -4.78 21.78
N GLY A 55 13.94 -4.16 22.80
CA GLY A 55 13.29 -4.85 23.92
C GLY A 55 12.08 -5.70 23.51
N GLY A 56 12.23 -6.53 22.49
CA GLY A 56 11.35 -7.66 22.17
C GLY A 56 9.94 -7.36 21.67
N VAL A 57 9.59 -6.12 21.33
CA VAL A 57 8.27 -5.81 20.77
C VAL A 57 8.39 -5.75 19.25
N GLU A 58 7.95 -6.79 18.56
CA GLU A 58 7.84 -6.84 17.11
C GLU A 58 6.51 -6.22 16.69
N LEU A 59 6.56 -5.15 15.90
CA LEU A 59 5.37 -4.53 15.31
C LEU A 59 5.03 -5.25 13.99
N GLU A 60 3.89 -5.93 13.96
CA GLU A 60 3.42 -6.65 12.78
C GLU A 60 3.16 -5.72 11.58
N LYS A 61 3.39 -6.27 10.38
CA LYS A 61 2.96 -5.62 9.12
C LYS A 61 1.44 -5.67 9.03
N SER A 62 0.81 -4.54 8.75
CA SER A 62 -0.62 -4.49 8.51
C SER A 62 -0.93 -3.91 7.15
N ASN A 63 -1.79 -4.60 6.39
CA ASN A 63 -2.41 -4.06 5.20
C ASN A 63 -3.75 -3.40 5.55
N ILE A 64 -4.21 -2.45 4.74
CA ILE A 64 -5.45 -1.73 4.98
C ILE A 64 -6.43 -2.05 3.86
N LEU A 65 -7.61 -2.53 4.23
CA LEU A 65 -8.72 -2.72 3.30
C LEU A 65 -9.68 -1.52 3.39
N LEU A 66 -9.86 -0.83 2.25
CA LEU A 66 -10.83 0.26 2.11
C LEU A 66 -12.08 -0.25 1.40
N VAL A 67 -13.20 -0.32 2.12
CA VAL A 67 -14.49 -0.80 1.61
C VAL A 67 -15.45 0.37 1.46
N GLY A 68 -16.14 0.45 0.32
CA GLY A 68 -17.15 1.47 0.06
C GLY A 68 -17.47 1.59 -1.43
N PRO A 69 -18.58 2.25 -1.80
CA PRO A 69 -18.98 2.45 -3.18
C PRO A 69 -17.91 3.16 -4.02
N THR A 70 -17.98 2.98 -5.35
CA THR A 70 -17.15 3.72 -6.28
C THR A 70 -17.37 5.23 -6.12
N GLY A 71 -16.31 6.02 -6.31
CA GLY A 71 -16.41 7.48 -6.20
C GLY A 71 -16.36 8.05 -4.78
N THR A 72 -16.19 7.22 -3.75
CA THR A 72 -16.11 7.69 -2.33
C THR A 72 -14.74 8.23 -1.93
N GLY A 73 -13.77 8.30 -2.85
CA GLY A 73 -12.46 8.89 -2.62
C GLY A 73 -11.41 7.92 -2.05
N LYS A 74 -11.61 6.59 -2.13
CA LYS A 74 -10.64 5.59 -1.65
C LYS A 74 -9.25 5.79 -2.26
N THR A 75 -9.18 5.83 -3.59
CA THR A 75 -7.94 6.06 -4.33
C THR A 75 -7.32 7.43 -4.04
N LEU A 76 -8.16 8.46 -3.88
CA LEU A 76 -7.70 9.81 -3.55
C LEU A 76 -7.06 9.85 -2.16
N LEU A 77 -7.60 9.13 -1.17
CA LEU A 77 -7.00 8.99 0.16
C LEU A 77 -5.58 8.42 0.07
N ALA A 78 -5.40 7.32 -0.65
CA ALA A 78 -4.10 6.68 -0.80
C ALA A 78 -3.07 7.58 -1.51
N LYS A 79 -3.46 8.20 -2.64
CA LYS A 79 -2.62 9.16 -3.36
C LYS A 79 -2.23 10.36 -2.50
N THR A 80 -3.16 10.87 -1.71
CA THR A 80 -2.90 12.05 -0.87
C THR A 80 -1.90 11.74 0.24
N ILE A 81 -1.95 10.53 0.81
CA ILE A 81 -0.98 10.07 1.80
C ILE A 81 0.42 9.94 1.20
N ALA A 82 0.55 9.24 0.08
CA ALA A 82 1.83 9.07 -0.59
C ALA A 82 2.46 10.43 -0.94
N LYS A 83 1.65 11.38 -1.43
CA LYS A 83 2.10 12.74 -1.69
C LYS A 83 2.56 13.47 -0.45
N MET A 84 1.87 13.32 0.67
CA MET A 84 2.24 13.94 1.95
C MET A 84 3.58 13.42 2.47
N LEU A 85 3.80 12.14 2.32
CA LEU A 85 4.99 11.45 2.83
C LEU A 85 6.18 11.51 1.88
N TYR A 86 5.95 12.00 0.66
CA TYR A 86 6.95 12.01 -0.42
C TYR A 86 7.52 10.62 -0.70
N VAL A 87 6.65 9.61 -0.65
CA VAL A 87 7.04 8.22 -0.93
C VAL A 87 6.52 7.77 -2.30
N PRO A 88 7.18 6.78 -2.91
CA PRO A 88 6.72 6.18 -4.16
C PRO A 88 5.30 5.65 -4.04
N PHE A 89 4.52 5.78 -5.12
CA PHE A 89 3.13 5.35 -5.13
C PHE A 89 2.78 4.70 -6.45
N THR A 90 2.31 3.47 -6.40
CA THR A 90 1.77 2.79 -7.58
C THR A 90 0.33 2.34 -7.37
N ILE A 91 -0.45 2.36 -8.46
CA ILE A 91 -1.82 1.84 -8.49
C ILE A 91 -1.83 0.65 -9.43
N VAL A 92 -2.47 -0.41 -8.98
CA VAL A 92 -2.66 -1.63 -9.75
C VAL A 92 -4.13 -2.00 -9.73
N ASP A 93 -4.68 -2.34 -10.89
CA ASP A 93 -6.01 -2.89 -11.01
C ASP A 93 -5.90 -4.43 -10.85
N ALA A 94 -6.56 -4.96 -9.84
CA ALA A 94 -6.50 -6.38 -9.54
C ALA A 94 -7.06 -7.25 -10.67
N THR A 95 -7.97 -6.71 -11.48
CA THR A 95 -8.63 -7.47 -12.57
C THR A 95 -7.70 -7.78 -13.75
N VAL A 96 -6.60 -7.06 -13.89
CA VAL A 96 -5.61 -7.30 -14.96
C VAL A 96 -4.45 -8.19 -14.50
N LEU A 97 -4.38 -8.46 -13.20
CA LEU A 97 -3.35 -9.31 -12.63
C LEU A 97 -3.62 -10.79 -12.92
N THR A 98 -2.54 -11.52 -13.17
CA THR A 98 -2.56 -12.98 -13.34
C THR A 98 -1.40 -13.60 -12.58
N GLN A 99 -1.48 -14.91 -12.38
CA GLN A 99 -0.33 -15.66 -11.86
C GLN A 99 0.79 -15.66 -12.89
N ALA A 100 2.04 -15.58 -12.43
CA ALA A 100 3.23 -15.59 -13.30
C ALA A 100 3.20 -16.74 -14.34
N GLY A 101 3.50 -16.39 -15.59
CA GLY A 101 3.54 -17.33 -16.72
C GLY A 101 2.20 -17.50 -17.47
N TYR A 102 1.17 -16.73 -17.11
CA TYR A 102 -0.11 -16.70 -17.83
C TYR A 102 -0.32 -15.39 -18.58
N VAL A 103 -1.32 -15.35 -19.46
CA VAL A 103 -1.65 -14.14 -20.22
C VAL A 103 -2.28 -13.12 -19.29
N GLY A 104 -1.62 -12.01 -19.11
CA GLY A 104 -2.02 -10.91 -18.24
C GLY A 104 -0.80 -10.23 -17.66
N GLU A 105 -1.01 -9.39 -16.66
CA GLU A 105 0.06 -8.72 -15.94
C GLU A 105 0.41 -9.54 -14.69
N ASP A 106 1.67 -9.96 -14.57
CA ASP A 106 2.12 -10.75 -13.43
C ASP A 106 2.02 -9.95 -12.13
N VAL A 107 1.66 -10.61 -11.02
CA VAL A 107 1.64 -9.98 -9.69
C VAL A 107 2.99 -9.35 -9.34
N GLU A 108 4.07 -9.98 -9.77
CA GLU A 108 5.45 -9.50 -9.58
C GLU A 108 5.73 -8.17 -10.29
N SER A 109 4.94 -7.83 -11.32
CA SER A 109 5.06 -6.54 -12.03
C SER A 109 4.78 -5.33 -11.14
N ILE A 110 4.03 -5.53 -10.05
CA ILE A 110 3.76 -4.49 -9.04
C ILE A 110 5.07 -3.95 -8.46
N LEU A 111 5.98 -4.84 -8.10
CA LEU A 111 7.29 -4.45 -7.56
C LEU A 111 8.15 -3.75 -8.62
N SER A 112 8.10 -4.24 -9.85
CA SER A 112 8.81 -3.60 -10.97
C SER A 112 8.34 -2.17 -11.22
N ARG A 113 7.02 -1.93 -11.15
CA ARG A 113 6.45 -0.58 -11.27
C ARG A 113 6.90 0.32 -10.12
N LEU A 114 6.88 -0.20 -8.88
CA LEU A 114 7.32 0.56 -7.73
C LEU A 114 8.81 0.93 -7.82
N LEU A 115 9.64 0.02 -8.32
CA LEU A 115 11.06 0.28 -8.59
C LEU A 115 11.26 1.34 -9.68
N GLN A 116 10.45 1.31 -10.74
CA GLN A 116 10.51 2.33 -11.80
C GLN A 116 10.21 3.74 -11.27
N GLU A 117 9.26 3.86 -10.33
CA GLU A 117 8.92 5.15 -9.69
C GLU A 117 10.08 5.73 -8.85
N THR A 118 11.09 4.91 -8.54
CA THR A 118 12.25 5.29 -7.72
C THR A 118 13.56 5.28 -8.52
N ASP A 119 13.51 5.34 -9.84
CA ASP A 119 14.70 5.18 -10.69
C ASP A 119 15.52 3.93 -10.33
N TYR A 120 14.83 2.84 -9.98
CA TYR A 120 15.39 1.55 -9.56
C TYR A 120 16.22 1.60 -8.26
N ASP A 121 15.91 2.53 -7.36
CA ASP A 121 16.47 2.55 -5.99
C ASP A 121 15.63 1.65 -5.05
N PRO A 122 16.12 0.45 -4.65
CA PRO A 122 15.36 -0.45 -3.79
C PRO A 122 15.05 0.15 -2.42
N ARG A 123 15.95 0.96 -1.86
CA ARG A 123 15.76 1.58 -0.53
C ARG A 123 14.61 2.57 -0.53
N GLN A 124 14.42 3.30 -1.61
CA GLN A 124 13.26 4.18 -1.76
C GLN A 124 12.00 3.38 -2.06
N ALA A 125 12.09 2.32 -2.89
CA ALA A 125 10.96 1.46 -3.21
C ALA A 125 10.36 0.78 -1.96
N GLU A 126 11.19 0.36 -1.00
CA GLU A 126 10.76 -0.23 0.28
C GLU A 126 9.86 0.71 1.11
N LEU A 127 9.96 2.02 0.91
CA LEU A 127 9.11 3.03 1.55
C LEU A 127 7.80 3.25 0.81
N GLY A 128 7.63 2.66 -0.36
CA GLY A 128 6.52 2.90 -1.26
C GLY A 128 5.17 2.41 -0.73
N VAL A 129 4.11 2.96 -1.32
CA VAL A 129 2.72 2.58 -1.09
C VAL A 129 2.15 1.98 -2.37
N VAL A 130 1.65 0.76 -2.28
CA VAL A 130 0.91 0.10 -3.36
C VAL A 130 -0.58 0.19 -3.05
N PHE A 131 -1.36 0.69 -4.00
CA PHE A 131 -2.81 0.69 -3.93
C PHE A 131 -3.35 -0.32 -4.95
N ILE A 132 -3.98 -1.38 -4.45
CA ILE A 132 -4.62 -2.39 -5.29
C ILE A 132 -6.11 -2.04 -5.37
N ASP A 133 -6.58 -1.67 -6.55
CA ASP A 133 -7.98 -1.35 -6.83
C ASP A 133 -8.72 -2.59 -7.36
N GLU A 134 -10.05 -2.55 -7.31
CA GLU A 134 -10.94 -3.58 -7.84
C GLU A 134 -10.73 -5.00 -7.26
N ILE A 135 -10.17 -5.10 -6.03
CA ILE A 135 -9.87 -6.41 -5.40
C ILE A 135 -11.13 -7.28 -5.23
N ASP A 136 -12.31 -6.66 -5.10
CA ASP A 136 -13.61 -7.34 -5.01
C ASP A 136 -14.06 -7.97 -6.33
N LYS A 137 -13.44 -7.60 -7.45
CA LYS A 137 -13.72 -8.17 -8.78
C LYS A 137 -12.98 -9.49 -9.02
N ILE A 138 -11.96 -9.80 -8.23
CA ILE A 138 -11.28 -11.09 -8.27
C ILE A 138 -12.14 -12.08 -7.51
N THR A 139 -13.14 -12.65 -8.18
CA THR A 139 -13.97 -13.70 -7.62
C THR A 139 -13.54 -15.05 -8.18
N ARG A 140 -13.57 -16.10 -7.34
CA ARG A 140 -13.49 -17.48 -7.84
C ARG A 140 -14.56 -17.65 -8.91
N LYS A 141 -14.17 -18.02 -10.12
CA LYS A 141 -15.12 -18.53 -11.12
C LYS A 141 -15.73 -19.80 -10.54
N GLY A 142 -17.03 -19.72 -10.27
CA GLY A 142 -17.83 -20.64 -9.49
C GLY A 142 -17.54 -22.13 -9.64
N ASP A 143 -18.14 -22.93 -8.76
CA ASP A 143 -18.04 -24.39 -8.51
C ASP A 143 -18.07 -25.36 -9.72
N ASN A 144 -17.47 -24.99 -10.84
CA ASN A 144 -17.18 -25.94 -11.89
C ASN A 144 -15.90 -26.69 -11.53
N PRO A 145 -15.93 -28.01 -11.33
CA PRO A 145 -14.76 -28.85 -11.12
C PRO A 145 -13.98 -29.02 -12.43
N SER A 146 -13.70 -27.93 -13.13
CA SER A 146 -12.81 -27.96 -14.27
C SER A 146 -11.38 -27.94 -13.73
N ILE A 147 -10.60 -28.86 -14.24
CA ILE A 147 -9.18 -29.17 -13.91
C ILE A 147 -8.25 -27.95 -14.16
N THR A 148 -8.75 -26.82 -14.62
CA THR A 148 -8.01 -25.58 -14.88
C THR A 148 -7.99 -24.71 -13.61
N ARG A 149 -6.79 -24.56 -13.06
CA ARG A 149 -6.49 -23.65 -11.96
C ARG A 149 -6.92 -22.23 -12.33
N ASP A 150 -7.64 -21.55 -11.44
CA ASP A 150 -7.99 -20.14 -11.61
C ASP A 150 -6.75 -19.26 -11.37
N VAL A 151 -6.09 -18.89 -12.48
CA VAL A 151 -4.84 -18.11 -12.45
C VAL A 151 -5.08 -16.61 -12.25
N SER A 152 -6.31 -16.12 -12.37
CA SER A 152 -6.68 -14.72 -12.17
C SER A 152 -7.31 -14.47 -10.79
N GLY A 153 -8.15 -15.35 -10.30
CA GLY A 153 -8.79 -15.22 -8.99
C GLY A 153 -7.94 -15.77 -7.86
N GLU A 154 -7.89 -17.10 -7.75
CA GLU A 154 -7.18 -17.76 -6.65
C GLU A 154 -5.65 -17.64 -6.76
N GLY A 155 -5.12 -17.60 -7.98
CA GLY A 155 -3.68 -17.48 -8.22
C GLY A 155 -3.12 -16.10 -7.86
N VAL A 156 -3.91 -15.03 -8.00
CA VAL A 156 -3.53 -13.67 -7.65
C VAL A 156 -3.72 -13.41 -6.16
#